data_bf61a7433f7304e7e5f6545f37ebf3f4
#
_entry.id   bf61a7433f7304e7e5f6545f37ebf3f4
#
_cell.length_a   1.000
_cell.length_b   1.000
_cell.length_c   1.000
_cell.angle_alpha   90.00
_cell.angle_beta   90.00
_cell.angle_gamma   90.00
#
_symmetry.space_group_name_H-M   'P 1'
#
loop_
_entity.id
_entity.type
_entity.pdbx_description
1 polymer ?
#
loop_
_entity_poly.entity_id
_entity_poly.type
_entity_poly.pdbx_seq_one_letter_code
_entity_poly.pdbx_strand_id
1 'polypeptide(L)'
;YLIKFLKDLNFDITVVDPREYFITNQKFKNIRIINKWPEEFFKKIQTSSSTALITLTHDPKIDEPALKYALKQEFFYIGALGSKKTHKKRCSVLKKDGFNEKKIKSIHGPIGIKLGGKSAPEIALSIVAQLVSERNKL
;
A
#
# COMPACT_ATOMS: atom_id res chain seq x y z
N TYR A 1 -8.88 -11.19 -1.18
CA TYR A 1 -7.92 -12.08 -0.48
C TYR A 1 -7.11 -11.31 0.57
N LEU A 2 -6.44 -10.24 0.20
CA LEU A 2 -5.59 -9.48 1.13
C LEU A 2 -6.35 -9.05 2.40
N ILE A 3 -7.51 -8.44 2.25
CA ILE A 3 -8.35 -8.01 3.39
C ILE A 3 -8.69 -9.17 4.31
N LYS A 4 -9.04 -10.32 3.74
CA LYS A 4 -9.34 -11.52 4.51
C LYS A 4 -8.18 -11.94 5.42
N PHE A 5 -6.98 -12.07 4.85
CA PHE A 5 -5.80 -12.45 5.61
C PHE A 5 -5.45 -11.41 6.69
N LEU A 6 -5.55 -10.13 6.35
CA LEU A 6 -5.22 -9.05 7.29
C LEU A 6 -6.20 -9.00 8.49
N LYS A 7 -7.47 -9.30 8.26
CA LYS A 7 -8.46 -9.38 9.35
C LYS A 7 -8.12 -10.47 10.35
N ASP A 8 -7.75 -11.66 9.86
CA ASP A 8 -7.37 -12.78 10.71
C ASP A 8 -6.11 -12.50 11.54
N LEU A 9 -5.30 -11.52 11.11
CA LEU A 9 -4.09 -11.07 11.79
C LEU A 9 -4.29 -9.81 12.65
N ASN A 10 -5.54 -9.42 12.89
CA ASN A 10 -5.93 -8.28 13.74
C ASN A 10 -5.40 -6.93 13.25
N PHE A 11 -5.31 -6.73 11.94
CA PHE A 11 -5.06 -5.41 11.39
C PHE A 11 -6.36 -4.58 11.35
N ASP A 12 -6.27 -3.32 11.75
CA ASP A 12 -7.30 -2.32 11.48
C ASP A 12 -7.15 -1.84 10.04
N ILE A 13 -8.19 -2.04 9.21
CA ILE A 13 -8.09 -1.87 7.78
C ILE A 13 -8.96 -0.71 7.31
N THR A 14 -8.33 0.22 6.59
CA THR A 14 -9.03 1.26 5.84
C THR A 14 -8.68 1.14 4.36
N VAL A 15 -9.69 1.07 3.51
CA VAL A 15 -9.53 1.09 2.05
C VAL A 15 -9.87 2.49 1.56
N VAL A 16 -8.96 3.08 0.80
CA VAL A 16 -9.13 4.42 0.21
C VAL A 16 -9.08 4.31 -1.29
N ASP A 17 -10.16 4.67 -1.97
CA ASP A 17 -10.24 4.64 -3.43
C ASP A 17 -11.24 5.70 -3.92
N PRO A 18 -10.83 6.60 -4.84
CA PRO A 18 -11.72 7.64 -5.35
C PRO A 18 -12.79 7.10 -6.32
N ARG A 19 -12.64 5.87 -6.81
CA ARG A 19 -13.52 5.28 -7.80
C ARG A 19 -14.80 4.76 -7.15
N GLU A 20 -15.97 5.19 -7.61
CA GLU A 20 -17.29 4.81 -7.07
C GLU A 20 -17.57 3.30 -7.11
N TYR A 21 -16.96 2.60 -8.04
CA TYR A 21 -17.06 1.15 -8.21
C TYR A 21 -16.84 0.37 -6.89
N PHE A 22 -15.95 0.83 -6.01
CA PHE A 22 -15.66 0.16 -4.75
C PHE A 22 -16.75 0.34 -3.69
N ILE A 23 -17.55 1.39 -3.77
CA ILE A 23 -18.62 1.66 -2.79
C ILE A 23 -19.80 0.72 -2.99
N THR A 24 -20.17 0.47 -4.26
CA THR A 24 -21.35 -0.31 -4.63
C THR A 24 -21.19 -1.81 -4.43
N ASN A 25 -19.95 -2.30 -4.33
CA ASN A 25 -19.61 -3.72 -4.21
C ASN A 25 -19.04 -4.08 -2.83
N GLN A 26 -19.51 -3.44 -1.77
CA GLN A 26 -19.06 -3.73 -0.40
C GLN A 26 -19.41 -5.14 0.03
N LYS A 27 -18.49 -6.06 -0.14
CA LYS A 27 -18.55 -7.44 0.36
C LYS A 27 -17.88 -7.63 1.73
N PHE A 28 -17.34 -6.56 2.31
CA PHE A 28 -16.52 -6.66 3.52
C PHE A 28 -17.22 -6.01 4.71
N LYS A 29 -17.56 -6.81 5.71
CA LYS A 29 -18.06 -6.33 7.00
C LYS A 29 -16.88 -5.88 7.88
N ASN A 30 -17.08 -4.81 8.65
CA ASN A 30 -16.11 -4.34 9.66
C ASN A 30 -14.77 -3.84 9.11
N ILE A 31 -14.78 -3.20 7.95
CA ILE A 31 -13.66 -2.40 7.46
C ILE A 31 -14.16 -1.01 7.07
N ARG A 32 -13.29 -0.01 7.18
CA ARG A 32 -13.61 1.33 6.71
C ARG A 32 -13.30 1.44 5.22
N ILE A 33 -14.26 1.91 4.44
CA ILE A 33 -14.08 2.22 3.02
C ILE A 33 -14.31 3.71 2.82
N ILE A 34 -13.31 4.39 2.31
CA ILE A 34 -13.29 5.84 2.10
C ILE A 34 -13.21 6.11 0.61
N ASN A 35 -14.30 6.67 0.06
CA ASN A 35 -14.34 7.07 -1.35
C ASN A 35 -13.80 8.49 -1.51
N LYS A 36 -12.51 8.62 -1.43
CA LYS A 36 -11.79 9.89 -1.62
C LYS A 36 -10.45 9.64 -2.29
N TRP A 37 -9.88 10.70 -2.82
CA TRP A 37 -8.49 10.68 -3.25
C TRP A 37 -7.55 10.54 -2.04
N PRO A 38 -6.43 9.84 -2.18
CA PRO A 38 -5.48 9.68 -1.07
C PRO A 38 -5.06 11.01 -0.43
N GLU A 39 -4.85 12.04 -1.21
CA GLU A 39 -4.45 13.37 -0.72
C GLU A 39 -5.50 13.97 0.22
N GLU A 40 -6.78 13.81 -0.07
CA GLU A 40 -7.86 14.30 0.77
C GLU A 40 -7.96 13.52 2.07
N PHE A 41 -7.81 12.20 1.98
CA PHE A 41 -7.85 11.32 3.14
C PHE A 41 -6.69 11.60 4.09
N PHE A 42 -5.48 11.67 3.57
CA PHE A 42 -4.27 11.85 4.39
C PHE A 42 -4.18 13.21 5.08
N LYS A 43 -4.85 14.23 4.57
CA LYS A 43 -4.95 15.54 5.26
C LYS A 43 -5.67 15.45 6.61
N LYS A 44 -6.50 14.43 6.82
CA LYS A 44 -7.39 14.29 7.98
C LYS A 44 -6.95 13.22 8.97
N ILE A 45 -5.87 12.50 8.68
CA ILE A 45 -5.37 11.45 9.56
C ILE A 45 -3.92 11.68 9.92
N GLN A 46 -3.54 11.13 11.04
CA GLN A 46 -2.15 11.05 11.49
C GLN A 46 -1.67 9.61 11.40
N THR A 47 -0.51 9.40 10.80
CA THR A 47 0.13 8.08 10.72
C THR A 47 1.23 7.94 11.76
N SER A 48 1.67 6.72 12.01
CA SER A 48 2.68 6.39 13.00
C SER A 48 3.53 5.22 12.56
N SER A 49 4.51 4.86 13.37
CA SER A 49 5.32 3.64 13.19
C SER A 49 4.55 2.33 13.27
N SER A 50 3.25 2.36 13.60
CA SER A 50 2.36 1.21 13.54
C SER A 50 1.41 1.23 12.33
N THR A 51 1.59 2.17 11.43
CA THR A 51 0.80 2.30 10.20
C THR A 51 1.53 1.69 9.02
N ALA A 52 0.82 0.94 8.19
CA ALA A 52 1.30 0.43 6.91
C ALA A 52 0.50 1.03 5.76
N LEU A 53 1.18 1.30 4.64
CA LEU A 53 0.55 1.69 3.39
C LEU A 53 0.79 0.61 2.33
N ILE A 54 -0.27 0.22 1.64
CA ILE A 54 -0.21 -0.70 0.51
C ILE A 54 -0.96 -0.07 -0.66
N THR A 55 -0.29 0.17 -1.77
CA THR A 55 -0.92 0.65 -3.00
C THR A 55 -1.15 -0.51 -3.97
N LEU A 56 -2.38 -0.63 -4.46
CA LEU A 56 -2.85 -1.76 -5.25
C LEU A 56 -3.62 -1.38 -6.52
N THR A 57 -3.78 -0.08 -6.81
CA THR A 57 -4.73 0.34 -7.85
C THR A 57 -4.18 0.18 -9.26
N HIS A 58 -2.88 0.09 -9.44
CA HIS A 58 -2.17 0.16 -10.72
C HIS A 58 -2.32 1.50 -11.46
N ASP A 59 -3.06 2.45 -10.90
CA ASP A 59 -3.22 3.78 -11.46
C ASP A 59 -2.22 4.74 -10.80
N PRO A 60 -1.23 5.25 -11.54
CA PRO A 60 -0.26 6.21 -10.99
C PRO A 60 -0.89 7.47 -10.41
N LYS A 61 -2.04 7.89 -10.93
CA LYS A 61 -2.76 9.07 -10.42
C LYS A 61 -3.28 8.86 -9.00
N ILE A 62 -3.51 7.62 -8.60
CA ILE A 62 -3.96 7.25 -7.25
C ILE A 62 -2.76 6.82 -6.39
N ASP A 63 -1.94 5.92 -6.91
CA ASP A 63 -0.86 5.30 -6.13
C ASP A 63 0.31 6.25 -5.83
N GLU A 64 0.73 7.08 -6.80
CA GLU A 64 1.87 7.97 -6.60
C GLU A 64 1.65 9.03 -5.51
N PRO A 65 0.51 9.74 -5.46
CA PRO A 65 0.25 10.68 -4.36
C PRO A 65 0.25 10.02 -2.99
N ALA A 66 -0.27 8.80 -2.87
CA ALA A 66 -0.24 8.03 -1.64
C ALA A 66 1.19 7.71 -1.20
N LEU A 67 2.03 7.28 -2.13
CA LEU A 67 3.44 6.99 -1.87
C LEU A 67 4.22 8.25 -1.48
N LYS A 68 4.00 9.36 -2.18
CA LYS A 68 4.63 10.65 -1.85
C LYS A 68 4.27 11.10 -0.43
N TYR A 69 3.02 10.95 -0.05
CA TYR A 69 2.59 11.23 1.32
C TYR A 69 3.33 10.33 2.32
N ALA A 70 3.34 9.03 2.08
CA ALA A 70 3.96 8.06 2.98
C ALA A 70 5.46 8.33 3.20
N LEU A 71 6.17 8.75 2.17
CA LEU A 71 7.60 9.08 2.26
C LEU A 71 7.89 10.34 3.08
N LYS A 72 6.88 11.17 3.34
CA LYS A 72 7.00 12.38 4.18
C LYS A 72 6.52 12.15 5.61
N GLN A 73 5.94 11.00 5.91
CA GLN A 73 5.34 10.67 7.18
C GLN A 73 5.95 9.41 7.77
N GLU A 74 5.46 9.01 8.94
CA GLU A 74 5.91 7.82 9.63
C GLU A 74 5.03 6.62 9.28
N PHE A 75 5.66 5.55 8.79
CA PHE A 75 5.05 4.26 8.50
C PHE A 75 6.05 3.16 8.83
N PHE A 76 5.60 2.02 9.34
CA PHE A 76 6.51 0.88 9.49
C PHE A 76 6.68 0.09 8.19
N TYR A 77 5.74 0.23 7.26
CA TYR A 77 5.75 -0.49 6.00
C TYR A 77 5.11 0.35 4.89
N ILE A 78 5.78 0.39 3.75
CA ILE A 78 5.25 0.99 2.52
C ILE A 78 5.47 -0.02 1.41
N GLY A 79 4.39 -0.49 0.79
CA GLY A 79 4.45 -1.46 -0.29
C GLY A 79 3.66 -1.00 -1.52
N ALA A 80 4.18 -1.30 -2.69
CA ALA A 80 3.58 -0.90 -3.96
C ALA A 80 3.51 -2.06 -4.95
N LEU A 81 2.29 -2.39 -5.36
CA LEU A 81 2.03 -3.41 -6.35
C LEU A 81 2.48 -2.92 -7.74
N GLY A 82 3.05 -3.83 -8.53
CA GLY A 82 3.49 -3.57 -9.89
C GLY A 82 4.67 -4.45 -10.27
N SER A 83 4.98 -4.49 -11.57
CA SER A 83 6.17 -5.18 -12.07
C SER A 83 7.46 -4.46 -11.66
N LYS A 84 8.61 -5.11 -11.82
CA LYS A 84 9.91 -4.46 -11.67
C LYS A 84 10.05 -3.23 -12.57
N LYS A 85 9.54 -3.29 -13.80
CA LYS A 85 9.55 -2.17 -14.75
C LYS A 85 8.69 -1.00 -14.24
N THR A 86 7.49 -1.28 -13.75
CA THR A 86 6.60 -0.28 -13.16
C THR A 86 7.23 0.37 -11.93
N HIS A 87 7.83 -0.43 -11.06
CA HIS A 87 8.49 0.10 -9.87
C HIS A 87 9.69 0.99 -10.22
N LYS A 88 10.48 0.61 -11.22
CA LYS A 88 11.61 1.42 -11.71
C LYS A 88 11.16 2.79 -12.22
N LYS A 89 10.06 2.83 -12.99
CA LYS A 89 9.46 4.11 -13.43
C LYS A 89 8.99 4.96 -12.25
N ARG A 90 8.34 4.34 -11.28
CA ARG A 90 7.87 4.98 -10.06
C ARG A 90 9.03 5.60 -9.27
N CYS A 91 10.12 4.87 -9.10
CA CYS A 91 11.33 5.39 -8.44
C CYS A 91 11.91 6.60 -9.18
N SER A 92 11.90 6.58 -10.51
CA SER A 92 12.38 7.72 -11.31
C SER A 92 11.53 8.97 -11.10
N VAL A 93 10.21 8.82 -11.03
CA VAL A 93 9.28 9.93 -10.75
C VAL A 93 9.52 10.50 -9.36
N LEU A 94 9.65 9.65 -8.35
CA LEU A 94 9.91 10.07 -6.98
C LEU A 94 11.26 10.79 -6.84
N LYS A 95 12.27 10.33 -7.55
CA LYS A 95 13.58 10.98 -7.58
C LYS A 95 13.50 12.38 -8.20
N LYS A 96 12.76 12.54 -9.31
CA LYS A 96 12.52 13.86 -9.93
C LYS A 96 11.77 14.81 -9.00
N ASP A 97 10.88 14.30 -8.18
CA ASP A 97 10.12 15.07 -7.20
C ASP A 97 10.92 15.40 -5.92
N GLY A 98 12.20 15.08 -5.88
CA GLY A 98 13.10 15.47 -4.81
C GLY A 98 13.24 14.52 -3.64
N PHE A 99 12.65 13.32 -3.71
CA PHE A 99 12.84 12.32 -2.66
C PHE A 99 14.23 11.69 -2.75
N ASN A 100 14.89 11.50 -1.60
CA ASN A 100 16.20 10.87 -1.57
C ASN A 100 16.13 9.37 -1.79
N GLU A 101 17.25 8.77 -2.20
CA GLU A 101 17.30 7.33 -2.49
C GLU A 101 16.99 6.44 -1.29
N LYS A 102 17.38 6.84 -0.09
CA LYS A 102 17.09 6.07 1.14
C LYS A 102 15.59 5.93 1.36
N LYS A 103 14.83 7.01 1.18
CA LYS A 103 13.37 6.99 1.28
C LYS A 103 12.74 6.16 0.16
N ILE A 104 13.18 6.34 -1.08
CA ILE A 104 12.68 5.57 -2.23
C ILE A 104 12.92 4.07 -2.03
N LYS A 105 14.08 3.67 -1.56
CA LYS A 105 14.43 2.28 -1.26
C LYS A 105 13.63 1.68 -0.10
N SER A 106 13.03 2.48 0.75
CA SER A 106 12.15 1.99 1.81
C SER A 106 10.82 1.44 1.28
N ILE A 107 10.46 1.75 0.05
CA ILE A 107 9.27 1.19 -0.60
C ILE A 107 9.55 -0.25 -1.04
N HIS A 108 8.74 -1.19 -0.54
CA HIS A 108 8.76 -2.57 -1.03
C HIS A 108 8.08 -2.62 -2.41
N GLY A 109 8.87 -2.67 -3.44
CA GLY A 109 8.42 -2.71 -4.82
C GLY A 109 9.34 -3.58 -5.69
N PRO A 110 8.80 -4.56 -6.39
CA PRO A 110 7.44 -5.09 -6.28
C PRO A 110 7.08 -5.58 -4.89
N ILE A 111 5.85 -5.31 -4.45
CA ILE A 111 5.37 -5.69 -3.11
C ILE A 111 5.35 -7.21 -2.92
N GLY A 112 5.63 -7.66 -1.72
CA GLY A 112 5.55 -9.07 -1.33
C GLY A 112 6.87 -9.81 -1.37
N ILE A 113 6.93 -10.94 -0.71
CA ILE A 113 8.07 -11.85 -0.79
C ILE A 113 7.98 -12.71 -2.07
N LYS A 114 9.10 -13.19 -2.54
CA LYS A 114 9.16 -13.99 -3.77
C LYS A 114 8.67 -15.41 -3.51
N LEU A 115 7.41 -15.70 -3.88
CA LEU A 115 6.81 -17.04 -3.80
C LEU A 115 6.77 -17.77 -5.15
N GLY A 116 6.92 -17.04 -6.26
CA GLY A 116 6.81 -17.61 -7.61
C GLY A 116 5.39 -17.73 -8.13
N GLY A 117 4.38 -17.67 -7.30
CA GLY A 117 2.96 -17.69 -7.68
C GLY A 117 2.48 -16.38 -8.28
N LYS A 118 1.47 -16.48 -9.15
CA LYS A 118 0.88 -15.31 -9.85
C LYS A 118 -0.61 -15.15 -9.62
N SER A 119 -1.25 -16.10 -8.94
CA SER A 119 -2.66 -16.00 -8.63
C SER A 119 -2.93 -14.92 -7.57
N ALA A 120 -4.13 -14.34 -7.58
CA ALA A 120 -4.49 -13.30 -6.62
C ALA A 120 -4.31 -13.73 -5.15
N PRO A 121 -4.71 -14.95 -4.73
CA PRO A 121 -4.45 -15.38 -3.35
C PRO A 121 -2.96 -15.56 -3.03
N GLU A 122 -2.14 -16.03 -3.98
CA GLU A 122 -0.69 -16.17 -3.77
C GLU A 122 0.00 -14.81 -3.66
N ILE A 123 -0.41 -13.83 -4.47
CA ILE A 123 0.06 -12.45 -4.35
C ILE A 123 -0.33 -11.87 -2.99
N ALA A 124 -1.58 -12.04 -2.58
CA ALA A 124 -2.05 -11.59 -1.26
C ALA A 124 -1.25 -12.23 -0.13
N LEU A 125 -0.98 -13.52 -0.21
CA LEU A 125 -0.17 -14.24 0.78
C LEU A 125 1.25 -13.68 0.84
N SER A 126 1.87 -13.41 -0.31
CA SER A 126 3.23 -12.85 -0.37
C SER A 126 3.31 -11.47 0.28
N ILE A 127 2.29 -10.64 0.08
CA ILE A 127 2.19 -9.30 0.69
C ILE A 127 2.06 -9.42 2.21
N VAL A 128 1.15 -10.26 2.66
CA VAL A 128 0.91 -10.47 4.11
C VAL A 128 2.14 -11.02 4.79
N ALA A 129 2.83 -11.97 4.19
CA ALA A 129 4.05 -12.53 4.75
C ALA A 129 5.14 -11.45 4.92
N GLN A 130 5.32 -10.59 3.92
CA GLN A 130 6.26 -9.47 4.00
C GLN A 130 5.86 -8.47 5.08
N LEU A 131 4.58 -8.08 5.12
CA LEU A 131 4.05 -7.14 6.09
C LEU A 131 4.24 -7.63 7.54
N VAL A 132 3.93 -8.90 7.79
CA VAL A 132 4.11 -9.52 9.12
C VAL A 132 5.59 -9.59 9.50
N SER A 133 6.45 -9.94 8.55
CA SER A 133 7.91 -9.94 8.77
C SER A 133 8.41 -8.54 9.18
N GLU A 134 7.99 -7.51 8.49
CA GLU A 134 8.38 -6.13 8.82
C GLU A 134 7.80 -5.67 10.17
N ARG A 135 6.54 -6.02 10.46
CA ARG A 135 5.93 -5.73 11.76
C ARG A 135 6.71 -6.33 12.93
N ASN A 136 7.22 -7.53 12.76
CA ASN A 136 7.93 -8.25 13.81
C ASN A 136 9.39 -7.84 13.99
N LYS A 137 9.91 -6.95 13.15
CA LYS A 137 11.24 -6.32 13.32
C LYS A 137 11.22 -5.10 14.25
N LEU A 138 10.02 -4.64 14.60
CA LEU A 138 9.84 -3.46 15.48
C LEU A 138 10.15 -3.81 16.99
#